data_042b1782670fb45012d30d60153c2627
#
_entry.id   042b1782670fb45012d30d60153c2627
#
_cell.length_a   1.000
_cell.length_b   1.000
_cell.length_c   1.000
_cell.angle_alpha   90.00
_cell.angle_beta   90.00
_cell.angle_gamma   90.00
#
_symmetry.space_group_name_H-M   'P 1'
#
loop_
_entity.id
_entity.type
_entity.pdbx_description
1 polymer ?
#
loop_
_entity_poly.entity_id
_entity_poly.type
_entity_poly.pdbx_seq_one_letter_code
_entity_poly.pdbx_strand_id
1 'polypeptide(L)'
;YPVGVGKASTPTPSGYYRVETKEVNPEWIDPEDTENRIASGPGNPLGYRWIGFSGTYGIHGTNSPESVGGYVSNGCVRMREQDVEDLYSRIHVGTAVDIMYDRIVINADPDHTVSYYIYPDGYSRQYLTVGDVKKALAGYGVDTFEEAEHIQAKIAASDGSPTYVAKAYDLV
;
A
#
# COMPACT_ATOMS: atom_id res chain seq x y z
N TYR A 1 -0.06 1.47 7.19
CA TYR A 1 0.58 2.73 6.78
C TYR A 1 0.09 3.14 5.39
N PRO A 2 -0.23 4.41 5.15
CA PRO A 2 -0.44 4.93 3.80
C PRO A 2 0.86 4.86 2.99
N VAL A 3 0.76 4.55 1.69
CA VAL A 3 1.93 4.44 0.81
C VAL A 3 1.68 5.14 -0.53
N GLY A 4 2.74 5.68 -1.13
CA GLY A 4 2.75 6.07 -2.54
C GLY A 4 3.37 4.93 -3.36
N VAL A 5 2.86 4.69 -4.56
CA VAL A 5 3.27 3.57 -5.40
C VAL A 5 3.67 4.01 -6.81
N GLY A 6 4.09 3.08 -7.63
CA GLY A 6 4.47 3.34 -9.01
C GLY A 6 3.35 3.98 -9.82
N LYS A 7 3.70 4.90 -10.72
CA LYS A 7 2.77 5.47 -11.70
C LYS A 7 2.34 4.43 -12.74
N ALA A 8 1.28 4.69 -13.49
CA ALA A 8 0.71 3.73 -14.45
C ALA A 8 1.72 3.23 -15.50
N SER A 9 2.68 4.08 -15.91
CA SER A 9 3.74 3.71 -16.86
C SER A 9 4.89 2.88 -16.23
N THR A 10 5.04 2.92 -14.91
CA THR A 10 6.06 2.20 -14.14
C THR A 10 5.44 1.68 -12.85
N PRO A 11 4.47 0.74 -12.94
CA PRO A 11 3.74 0.27 -11.77
C PRO A 11 4.66 -0.49 -10.81
N THR A 12 4.34 -0.44 -9.52
CA THR A 12 4.96 -1.33 -8.54
C THR A 12 4.66 -2.78 -8.95
N PRO A 13 5.70 -3.63 -9.10
CA PRO A 13 5.51 -4.98 -9.58
C PRO A 13 4.79 -5.84 -8.53
N SER A 14 3.66 -6.42 -8.90
CA SER A 14 2.96 -7.39 -8.05
C SER A 14 3.74 -8.69 -7.99
N GLY A 15 3.71 -9.35 -6.84
CA GLY A 15 4.40 -10.62 -6.65
C GLY A 15 4.79 -10.87 -5.20
N TYR A 16 5.38 -12.03 -4.98
CA TYR A 16 5.88 -12.43 -3.68
C TYR A 16 7.40 -12.30 -3.63
N TYR A 17 7.87 -11.49 -2.71
CA TYR A 17 9.27 -11.13 -2.52
C TYR A 17 9.72 -11.36 -1.08
N ARG A 18 10.97 -11.05 -0.82
CA ARG A 18 11.54 -10.96 0.52
C ARG A 18 12.39 -9.71 0.65
N VAL A 19 12.48 -9.18 1.85
CA VAL A 19 13.44 -8.12 2.14
C VAL A 19 14.85 -8.65 1.89
N GLU A 20 15.56 -8.02 0.95
CA GLU A 20 16.92 -8.38 0.55
C GLU A 20 17.96 -7.50 1.25
N THR A 21 17.68 -6.20 1.36
CA THR A 21 18.59 -5.23 1.97
C THR A 21 17.84 -4.26 2.88
N LYS A 22 18.57 -3.73 3.86
CA LYS A 22 18.09 -2.67 4.76
C LYS A 22 19.19 -1.67 4.99
N GLU A 23 18.89 -0.38 4.76
CA GLU A 23 19.87 0.70 4.94
C GLU A 23 19.28 1.85 5.76
N VAL A 24 20.12 2.41 6.62
CA VAL A 24 19.85 3.66 7.35
C VAL A 24 20.63 4.76 6.66
N ASN A 25 19.97 5.88 6.39
CA ASN A 25 20.55 7.02 5.70
C ASN A 25 21.15 6.64 4.33
N PRO A 26 20.33 6.04 3.42
CA PRO A 26 20.81 5.61 2.12
C PRO A 26 21.30 6.80 1.28
N GLU A 27 22.27 6.57 0.41
CA GLU A 27 22.55 7.44 -0.73
C GLU A 27 21.57 7.10 -1.87
N TRP A 28 21.00 8.11 -2.49
CA TRP A 28 20.26 7.90 -3.74
C TRP A 28 21.22 7.94 -4.92
N ILE A 29 21.11 6.96 -5.80
CA ILE A 29 21.87 6.85 -7.03
C ILE A 29 20.86 6.81 -8.17
N ASP A 30 21.06 7.69 -9.16
CA ASP A 30 20.22 7.71 -10.35
C ASP A 30 20.36 6.39 -11.12
N PRO A 31 19.28 5.64 -11.36
CA PRO A 31 19.36 4.38 -12.09
C PRO A 31 19.77 4.54 -13.57
N GLU A 32 19.63 5.74 -14.14
CA GLU A 32 20.00 6.04 -15.53
C GLU A 32 21.39 6.68 -15.65
N ASP A 33 21.87 7.33 -14.58
CA ASP A 33 23.19 7.98 -14.52
C ASP A 33 23.82 7.78 -13.13
N THR A 34 24.65 6.76 -12.99
CA THR A 34 25.27 6.39 -11.71
C THR A 34 26.25 7.42 -11.16
N GLU A 35 26.66 8.43 -11.94
CA GLU A 35 27.45 9.58 -11.48
C GLU A 35 26.55 10.61 -10.77
N ASN A 36 25.27 10.63 -11.05
CA ASN A 36 24.30 11.49 -10.39
C ASN A 36 23.85 10.85 -9.07
N ARG A 37 24.34 11.40 -7.96
CA ARG A 37 24.13 10.88 -6.62
C ARG A 37 23.67 11.97 -5.66
N ILE A 38 22.80 11.61 -4.76
CA ILE A 38 22.33 12.48 -3.67
C ILE A 38 22.66 11.82 -2.34
N ALA A 39 23.56 12.43 -1.59
CA ALA A 39 23.92 11.97 -0.25
C ALA A 39 22.70 11.93 0.68
N SER A 40 22.79 11.13 1.74
CA SER A 40 21.77 11.13 2.79
C SER A 40 21.52 12.52 3.36
N GLY A 41 20.28 12.85 3.60
CA GLY A 41 19.86 14.13 4.16
C GLY A 41 18.46 14.55 3.72
N PRO A 42 18.02 15.75 4.11
CA PRO A 42 16.65 16.24 3.85
C PRO A 42 16.27 16.34 2.37
N GLY A 43 17.27 16.48 1.48
CA GLY A 43 17.07 16.54 0.03
C GLY A 43 17.03 15.17 -0.67
N ASN A 44 17.31 14.10 0.05
CA ASN A 44 17.37 12.76 -0.54
C ASN A 44 15.96 12.21 -0.79
N PRO A 45 15.62 11.80 -2.04
CA PRO A 45 14.28 11.28 -2.36
C PRO A 45 13.94 9.93 -1.71
N LEU A 46 14.95 9.21 -1.19
CA LEU A 46 14.74 7.95 -0.45
C LEU A 46 14.42 8.16 1.03
N GLY A 47 14.53 9.40 1.53
CA GLY A 47 14.42 9.65 2.97
C GLY A 47 15.55 9.00 3.76
N TYR A 48 15.27 8.56 4.98
CA TYR A 48 16.26 8.04 5.90
C TYR A 48 16.28 6.53 6.06
N ARG A 49 15.41 5.80 5.35
CA ARG A 49 15.37 4.33 5.38
C ARG A 49 15.12 3.77 3.98
N TRP A 50 15.84 2.71 3.67
CA TRP A 50 15.66 1.88 2.50
C TRP A 50 15.45 0.42 2.91
N ILE A 51 14.46 -0.23 2.30
CA ILE A 51 14.09 -1.64 2.47
C ILE A 51 13.96 -2.22 1.08
N GLY A 52 15.04 -2.79 0.54
CA GLY A 52 15.07 -3.39 -0.79
C GLY A 52 14.41 -4.77 -0.80
N PHE A 53 13.58 -5.07 -1.81
CA PHE A 53 12.91 -6.36 -1.93
C PHE A 53 13.03 -7.03 -3.31
N SER A 54 13.48 -6.30 -4.33
CA SER A 54 13.73 -6.89 -5.66
C SER A 54 14.59 -5.96 -6.54
N GLY A 55 15.86 -6.25 -6.65
CA GLY A 55 16.78 -5.46 -7.48
C GLY A 55 16.77 -3.97 -7.11
N THR A 56 16.22 -3.12 -7.97
CA THR A 56 16.09 -1.67 -7.74
C THR A 56 14.79 -1.26 -7.05
N TYR A 57 13.90 -2.19 -6.75
CA TYR A 57 12.64 -1.90 -6.06
C TYR A 57 12.78 -2.01 -4.55
N GLY A 58 12.22 -1.04 -3.86
CA GLY A 58 12.25 -0.99 -2.40
C GLY A 58 11.08 -0.20 -1.81
N ILE A 59 10.99 -0.28 -0.50
CA ILE A 59 10.14 0.55 0.34
C ILE A 59 11.06 1.56 1.01
N HIS A 60 10.74 2.84 0.94
CA HIS A 60 11.63 3.88 1.46
C HIS A 60 10.85 5.11 1.95
N GLY A 61 11.53 5.99 2.67
CA GLY A 61 11.01 7.30 3.04
C GLY A 61 10.87 8.24 1.86
N THR A 62 10.61 9.50 2.11
CA THR A 62 10.49 10.49 1.04
C THR A 62 10.74 11.91 1.54
N ASN A 63 11.38 12.73 0.72
CA ASN A 63 11.44 14.17 0.91
C ASN A 63 10.18 14.91 0.40
N SER A 64 9.20 14.17 -0.12
CA SER A 64 7.94 14.69 -0.68
C SER A 64 6.75 13.95 -0.06
N PRO A 65 6.42 14.22 1.21
CA PRO A 65 5.39 13.49 1.95
C PRO A 65 3.98 13.60 1.35
N GLU A 66 3.70 14.63 0.56
CA GLU A 66 2.47 14.81 -0.20
C GLU A 66 2.27 13.76 -1.29
N SER A 67 3.34 13.07 -1.69
CA SER A 67 3.30 11.99 -2.69
C SER A 67 2.75 10.67 -2.13
N VAL A 68 2.64 10.56 -0.80
CA VAL A 68 2.07 9.37 -0.15
C VAL A 68 0.56 9.33 -0.36
N GLY A 69 0.05 8.19 -0.81
CA GLY A 69 -1.33 7.99 -1.26
C GLY A 69 -1.50 8.08 -2.77
N GLY A 70 -0.44 8.48 -3.52
CA GLY A 70 -0.49 8.66 -4.97
C GLY A 70 0.22 7.57 -5.78
N TYR A 71 0.02 7.62 -7.09
CA TYR A 71 0.68 6.80 -8.11
C TYR A 71 1.80 7.63 -8.76
N VAL A 72 2.95 7.72 -8.11
CA VAL A 72 3.93 8.80 -8.36
C VAL A 72 5.37 8.33 -8.58
N SER A 73 5.72 7.12 -8.19
CA SER A 73 7.09 6.63 -8.25
C SER A 73 7.41 5.91 -9.58
N ASN A 74 8.66 5.52 -9.74
CA ASN A 74 9.10 4.61 -10.80
C ASN A 74 9.03 3.13 -10.39
N GLY A 75 8.14 2.79 -9.46
CA GLY A 75 7.87 1.43 -9.01
C GLY A 75 8.15 1.18 -7.53
N CYS A 76 9.00 1.98 -6.89
CA CYS A 76 9.23 1.88 -5.44
C CYS A 76 8.01 2.29 -4.63
N VAL A 77 7.92 1.80 -3.41
CA VAL A 77 6.88 2.14 -2.45
C VAL A 77 7.39 3.25 -1.54
N ARG A 78 6.71 4.41 -1.55
CA ARG A 78 7.05 5.56 -0.71
C ARG A 78 6.22 5.56 0.56
N MET A 79 6.87 5.86 1.68
CA MET A 79 6.23 6.01 2.99
C MET A 79 6.62 7.36 3.60
N ARG A 80 5.81 7.87 4.52
CA ARG A 80 6.24 8.98 5.38
C ARG A 80 7.41 8.53 6.23
N GLU A 81 8.30 9.46 6.61
CA GLU A 81 9.51 9.12 7.38
C GLU A 81 9.19 8.37 8.67
N GLN A 82 8.22 8.83 9.45
CA GLN A 82 7.82 8.16 10.69
C GLN A 82 7.33 6.72 10.44
N ASP A 83 6.58 6.51 9.35
CA ASP A 83 6.01 5.22 9.03
C ASP A 83 7.08 4.22 8.58
N VAL A 84 8.02 4.67 7.73
CA VAL A 84 9.11 3.79 7.27
C VAL A 84 10.11 3.49 8.39
N GLU A 85 10.35 4.42 9.30
CA GLU A 85 11.18 4.18 10.48
C GLU A 85 10.57 3.16 11.44
N ASP A 86 9.26 3.26 11.68
CA ASP A 86 8.53 2.28 12.49
C ASP A 86 8.54 0.90 11.81
N LEU A 87 8.19 0.82 10.51
CA LEU A 87 8.26 -0.43 9.74
C LEU A 87 9.67 -1.03 9.76
N TYR A 88 10.69 -0.20 9.50
CA TYR A 88 12.09 -0.63 9.48
C TYR A 88 12.51 -1.30 10.79
N SER A 89 12.05 -0.80 11.93
CA SER A 89 12.37 -1.34 13.25
C SER A 89 11.77 -2.73 13.51
N ARG A 90 10.66 -3.05 12.83
CA ARG A 90 9.87 -4.28 13.05
C ARG A 90 10.24 -5.44 12.14
N ILE A 91 10.94 -5.19 11.04
CA ILE A 91 11.26 -6.20 10.02
C ILE A 91 12.75 -6.48 9.95
N HIS A 92 13.11 -7.59 9.33
CA HIS A 92 14.48 -8.03 9.12
C HIS A 92 14.68 -8.50 7.67
N VAL A 93 15.94 -8.66 7.25
CA VAL A 93 16.26 -9.30 5.97
C VAL A 93 15.67 -10.71 5.95
N GLY A 94 14.98 -11.06 4.85
CA GLY A 94 14.23 -12.30 4.72
C GLY A 94 12.74 -12.19 5.06
N THR A 95 12.28 -11.08 5.68
CA THR A 95 10.83 -10.83 5.90
C THR A 95 10.09 -10.91 4.56
N ALA A 96 8.97 -11.62 4.55
CA ALA A 96 8.13 -11.75 3.35
C ALA A 96 7.51 -10.40 2.97
N VAL A 97 7.49 -10.12 1.67
CA VAL A 97 6.84 -8.94 1.07
C VAL A 97 5.90 -9.44 -0.02
N ASP A 98 4.61 -9.24 0.17
CA ASP A 98 3.58 -9.59 -0.81
C ASP A 98 2.99 -8.31 -1.39
N ILE A 99 3.20 -8.09 -2.68
CA ILE A 99 2.69 -6.93 -3.42
C ILE A 99 1.45 -7.37 -4.21
N MET A 100 0.30 -7.01 -3.70
CA MET A 100 -0.98 -7.31 -4.32
C MET A 100 -1.60 -6.04 -4.90
N TYR A 101 -2.41 -6.21 -5.95
CA TYR A 101 -3.23 -5.14 -6.50
C TYR A 101 -4.70 -5.43 -6.20
N ASP A 102 -5.13 -5.02 -5.01
CA ASP A 102 -6.50 -5.14 -4.57
C ASP A 102 -7.09 -3.77 -4.27
N ARG A 103 -8.26 -3.50 -4.86
CA ARG A 103 -9.00 -2.26 -4.60
C ARG A 103 -9.89 -2.36 -3.36
N ILE A 104 -10.27 -3.56 -2.96
CA ILE A 104 -11.04 -3.81 -1.74
C ILE A 104 -10.09 -4.37 -0.69
N VAL A 105 -9.95 -3.65 0.40
CA VAL A 105 -9.25 -4.13 1.59
C VAL A 105 -10.25 -4.27 2.72
N ILE A 106 -10.26 -5.41 3.37
CA ILE A 106 -11.14 -5.69 4.52
C ILE A 106 -10.26 -5.86 5.75
N ASN A 107 -10.63 -5.16 6.80
CA ASN A 107 -10.04 -5.31 8.12
C ASN A 107 -11.06 -5.92 9.07
N ALA A 108 -10.66 -6.97 9.78
CA ALA A 108 -11.43 -7.56 10.85
C ALA A 108 -10.63 -7.41 12.15
N ASP A 109 -11.12 -6.60 13.04
CA ASP A 109 -10.48 -6.31 14.32
C ASP A 109 -10.71 -7.46 15.33
N PRO A 110 -9.87 -7.59 16.37
CA PRO A 110 -10.02 -8.64 17.38
C PRO A 110 -11.35 -8.60 18.14
N ASP A 111 -12.08 -7.48 18.12
CA ASP A 111 -13.43 -7.33 18.67
C ASP A 111 -14.52 -7.74 17.68
N HIS A 112 -14.14 -8.37 16.55
CA HIS A 112 -15.00 -8.77 15.44
C HIS A 112 -15.70 -7.61 14.71
N THR A 113 -15.18 -6.40 14.81
CA THR A 113 -15.62 -5.28 13.96
C THR A 113 -15.02 -5.45 12.57
N VAL A 114 -15.86 -5.43 11.54
CA VAL A 114 -15.43 -5.49 10.14
C VAL A 114 -15.54 -4.13 9.51
N SER A 115 -14.45 -3.70 8.89
CA SER A 115 -14.43 -2.49 8.07
C SER A 115 -13.87 -2.80 6.68
N TYR A 116 -14.30 -2.06 5.67
CA TYR A 116 -13.76 -2.18 4.33
C TYR A 116 -13.36 -0.82 3.75
N TYR A 117 -12.43 -0.87 2.83
CA TYR A 117 -11.82 0.26 2.14
C TYR A 117 -11.86 0.00 0.65
N ILE A 118 -12.19 1.01 -0.15
CA ILE A 118 -12.13 0.92 -1.61
C ILE A 118 -11.13 1.96 -2.13
N TYR A 119 -10.09 1.48 -2.80
CA TYR A 119 -9.03 2.31 -3.35
C TYR A 119 -9.23 2.59 -4.85
N PRO A 120 -8.64 3.68 -5.38
CA PRO A 120 -8.69 3.99 -6.80
C PRO A 120 -8.10 2.88 -7.67
N ASP A 121 -8.60 2.75 -8.91
CA ASP A 121 -8.02 1.88 -9.92
C ASP A 121 -6.96 2.62 -10.75
N GLY A 122 -5.86 2.98 -10.11
CA GLY A 122 -4.79 3.78 -10.72
C GLY A 122 -4.09 3.11 -11.90
N TYR A 123 -4.24 1.78 -12.03
CA TYR A 123 -3.67 1.02 -13.14
C TYR A 123 -4.73 0.53 -14.14
N SER A 124 -6.00 0.87 -13.94
CA SER A 124 -7.13 0.42 -14.77
C SER A 124 -7.18 -1.11 -14.95
N ARG A 125 -6.95 -1.84 -13.86
CA ARG A 125 -6.84 -3.32 -13.85
C ARG A 125 -8.00 -4.03 -13.21
N GLN A 126 -8.79 -3.34 -12.37
CA GLN A 126 -9.82 -3.97 -11.56
C GLN A 126 -11.10 -3.13 -11.52
N TYR A 127 -12.03 -3.44 -12.40
CA TYR A 127 -13.38 -2.90 -12.32
C TYR A 127 -14.13 -3.57 -11.14
N LEU A 128 -14.78 -2.76 -10.31
CA LEU A 128 -15.55 -3.25 -9.16
C LEU A 128 -17.05 -3.04 -9.35
N THR A 129 -17.81 -4.04 -8.94
CA THR A 129 -19.27 -3.99 -8.83
C THR A 129 -19.70 -4.08 -7.36
N VAL A 130 -20.95 -3.72 -7.08
CA VAL A 130 -21.58 -3.93 -5.77
C VAL A 130 -21.51 -5.41 -5.36
N GLY A 131 -21.67 -6.32 -6.34
CA GLY A 131 -21.58 -7.75 -6.12
C GLY A 131 -20.19 -8.20 -5.65
N ASP A 132 -19.14 -7.62 -6.19
CA ASP A 132 -17.75 -7.93 -5.77
C ASP A 132 -17.51 -7.52 -4.32
N VAL A 133 -17.96 -6.32 -3.93
CA VAL A 133 -17.86 -5.84 -2.54
C VAL A 133 -18.63 -6.76 -1.58
N LYS A 134 -19.88 -7.09 -1.90
CA LYS A 134 -20.69 -8.02 -1.08
C LYS A 134 -20.04 -9.39 -0.97
N LYS A 135 -19.51 -9.92 -2.06
CA LYS A 135 -18.81 -11.21 -2.07
C LYS A 135 -17.56 -11.19 -1.18
N ALA A 136 -16.77 -10.12 -1.26
CA ALA A 136 -15.59 -9.95 -0.42
C ALA A 136 -15.96 -9.90 1.06
N LEU A 137 -16.96 -9.11 1.44
CA LEU A 137 -17.46 -9.00 2.81
C LEU A 137 -18.05 -10.32 3.34
N ALA A 138 -18.75 -11.06 2.50
CA ALA A 138 -19.30 -12.38 2.88
C ALA A 138 -18.19 -13.37 3.26
N GLY A 139 -17.00 -13.27 2.64
CA GLY A 139 -15.82 -14.05 3.01
C GLY A 139 -15.32 -13.80 4.44
N TYR A 140 -15.72 -12.69 5.05
CA TYR A 140 -15.43 -12.33 6.45
C TYR A 140 -16.65 -12.49 7.38
N GLY A 141 -17.65 -13.26 6.96
CA GLY A 141 -18.83 -13.57 7.77
C GLY A 141 -19.87 -12.46 7.82
N VAL A 142 -19.76 -11.42 6.99
CA VAL A 142 -20.79 -10.39 6.88
C VAL A 142 -21.96 -10.91 6.03
N ASP A 143 -23.13 -10.99 6.60
CA ASP A 143 -24.38 -11.48 5.97
C ASP A 143 -25.42 -10.39 5.74
N THR A 144 -25.25 -9.25 6.38
CA THR A 144 -26.11 -8.08 6.25
C THR A 144 -25.33 -6.93 5.63
N PHE A 145 -25.78 -6.48 4.46
CA PHE A 145 -25.06 -5.49 3.66
C PHE A 145 -25.79 -4.16 3.67
N GLU A 146 -25.01 -3.09 3.48
CA GLU A 146 -25.55 -1.77 3.17
C GLU A 146 -26.37 -1.79 1.88
N GLU A 147 -27.22 -0.77 1.71
CA GLU A 147 -27.96 -0.55 0.47
C GLU A 147 -26.99 -0.45 -0.73
N ALA A 148 -27.40 -1.03 -1.86
CA ALA A 148 -26.57 -1.08 -3.06
C ALA A 148 -26.10 0.30 -3.52
N GLU A 149 -26.92 1.33 -3.33
CA GLU A 149 -26.58 2.71 -3.67
C GLU A 149 -25.42 3.26 -2.81
N HIS A 150 -25.36 2.91 -1.53
CA HIS A 150 -24.23 3.32 -0.66
C HIS A 150 -22.93 2.66 -1.09
N ILE A 151 -22.97 1.36 -1.37
CA ILE A 151 -21.79 0.63 -1.87
C ILE A 151 -21.34 1.22 -3.22
N GLN A 152 -22.30 1.52 -4.11
CA GLN A 152 -21.98 2.13 -5.41
C GLN A 152 -21.34 3.51 -5.26
N ALA A 153 -21.81 4.32 -4.31
CA ALA A 153 -21.21 5.62 -4.00
C ALA A 153 -19.77 5.47 -3.48
N LYS A 154 -19.50 4.47 -2.64
CA LYS A 154 -18.14 4.14 -2.17
C LYS A 154 -17.22 3.72 -3.31
N ILE A 155 -17.70 2.89 -4.24
CA ILE A 155 -16.96 2.49 -5.43
C ILE A 155 -16.63 3.71 -6.29
N ALA A 156 -17.58 4.64 -6.45
CA ALA A 156 -17.36 5.86 -7.22
C ALA A 156 -16.36 6.81 -6.54
N ALA A 157 -16.42 6.95 -5.22
CA ALA A 157 -15.49 7.78 -4.44
C ALA A 157 -14.09 7.20 -4.44
N SER A 158 -13.95 5.90 -4.19
CA SER A 158 -12.65 5.17 -4.13
C SER A 158 -11.56 5.94 -3.37
N ASP A 159 -11.93 6.52 -2.22
CA ASP A 159 -11.08 7.46 -1.47
C ASP A 159 -10.24 6.77 -0.38
N GLY A 160 -10.37 5.44 -0.25
CA GLY A 160 -9.69 4.66 0.78
C GLY A 160 -10.17 4.95 2.20
N SER A 161 -11.33 5.61 2.37
CA SER A 161 -11.91 5.83 3.69
C SER A 161 -12.58 4.56 4.23
N PRO A 162 -12.50 4.31 5.56
CA PRO A 162 -13.12 3.13 6.17
C PRO A 162 -14.65 3.21 6.14
N THR A 163 -15.29 2.07 5.93
CA THR A 163 -16.72 1.86 6.14
C THR A 163 -16.89 0.68 7.08
N TYR A 164 -17.55 0.91 8.21
CA TYR A 164 -17.83 -0.13 9.20
C TYR A 164 -19.18 -0.77 8.89
N VAL A 165 -19.23 -2.09 8.73
CA VAL A 165 -20.42 -2.77 8.22
C VAL A 165 -21.10 -3.69 9.22
N ALA A 166 -20.39 -4.44 10.03
CA ALA A 166 -20.97 -5.29 11.08
C ALA A 166 -19.88 -5.84 11.99
N LYS A 167 -20.32 -6.48 13.11
CA LYS A 167 -19.47 -7.43 13.81
C LYS A 167 -19.58 -8.77 13.08
N ALA A 168 -18.42 -9.35 12.71
CA ALA A 168 -18.39 -10.73 12.27
C ALA A 168 -18.88 -11.61 13.43
N TYR A 169 -19.86 -12.47 13.18
CA TYR A 169 -20.22 -13.49 14.15
C TYR A 169 -19.06 -14.46 14.32
N ASP A 170 -18.85 -14.95 15.56
CA ASP A 170 -17.82 -15.93 15.85
C ASP A 170 -17.91 -17.08 14.85
N LEU A 171 -16.87 -17.20 14.03
CA LEU A 171 -16.64 -18.43 13.28
C LEU A 171 -16.14 -19.46 14.30
N VAL A 172 -17.07 -20.23 14.84
CA VAL A 172 -16.78 -21.39 15.72
C VAL A 172 -16.23 -22.52 14.87
#